data_e7e2700d1e7ec7aae7551c1fa2bc2534
#
_entry.id   e7e2700d1e7ec7aae7551c1fa2bc2534
#
_cell.length_a   1.000
_cell.length_b   1.000
_cell.length_c   1.000
_cell.angle_alpha   90.00
_cell.angle_beta   90.00
_cell.angle_gamma   90.00
#
_symmetry.space_group_name_H-M   'P 1'
#
loop_
_entity.id
_entity.type
_entity.pdbx_description
1 polymer ?
#
loop_
_entity_poly.entity_id
_entity_poly.type
_entity_poly.pdbx_seq_one_letter_code
_entity_poly.pdbx_strand_id
1 'polypeptide(L)'
;SPKWGAEKEGIMDVAIKKTVIGVLVGRFQVDELHEGHHNLIKTVMENHDKVIVFLGVSPAKGTKNNPLDFKARELMLHESYPGLTIVPIKDVHNDEEWSKTLDEKIREVFAIGSVTLYGSRDGFIPHYKGQFSTVELQARFKISGSEIRKKLSNKVIANKHFRHGMIASCYDRYPVTF
;
A
#
# COMPACT_ATOMS: atom_id res chain seq x y z
N SER A 1 -19.80 14.06 -43.14
CA SER A 1 -21.11 14.01 -42.58
C SER A 1 -21.05 14.01 -41.06
N PRO A 2 -22.04 14.54 -40.36
CA PRO A 2 -22.03 14.60 -38.87
C PRO A 2 -21.95 13.24 -38.21
N LYS A 3 -22.51 12.19 -38.79
CA LYS A 3 -22.45 10.83 -38.20
C LYS A 3 -21.04 10.25 -38.11
N TRP A 4 -20.22 10.55 -39.08
CA TRP A 4 -18.85 10.08 -39.12
C TRP A 4 -17.99 10.73 -38.05
N GLY A 5 -18.18 12.03 -37.81
CA GLY A 5 -17.47 12.75 -36.81
C GLY A 5 -17.89 12.30 -35.40
N ALA A 6 -19.18 12.10 -35.16
CA ALA A 6 -19.69 11.68 -33.88
C ALA A 6 -19.23 10.27 -33.46
N GLU A 7 -19.25 9.33 -34.41
CA GLU A 7 -18.75 7.97 -34.17
C GLU A 7 -17.25 7.94 -33.89
N LYS A 8 -16.49 8.77 -34.60
CA LYS A 8 -15.06 8.89 -34.43
C LYS A 8 -14.71 9.51 -33.11
N GLU A 9 -15.46 10.52 -32.67
CA GLU A 9 -15.30 11.13 -31.36
C GLU A 9 -15.62 10.14 -30.22
N GLY A 10 -16.68 9.37 -30.34
CA GLY A 10 -17.04 8.35 -29.35
C GLY A 10 -16.01 7.26 -29.22
N ILE A 11 -15.45 6.78 -30.32
CA ILE A 11 -14.38 5.77 -30.33
C ILE A 11 -13.09 6.36 -29.74
N MET A 12 -12.76 7.59 -30.07
CA MET A 12 -11.59 8.28 -29.51
C MET A 12 -11.74 8.52 -28.00
N ASP A 13 -12.91 8.90 -27.54
CA ASP A 13 -13.17 9.08 -26.11
C ASP A 13 -12.99 7.79 -25.32
N VAL A 14 -13.45 6.66 -25.86
CA VAL A 14 -13.24 5.35 -25.26
C VAL A 14 -11.75 4.97 -25.28
N ALA A 15 -11.04 5.24 -26.40
CA ALA A 15 -9.63 4.93 -26.56
C ALA A 15 -8.71 5.79 -25.67
N ILE A 16 -9.09 7.03 -25.38
CA ILE A 16 -8.35 7.96 -24.54
C ILE A 16 -8.86 8.04 -23.11
N LYS A 17 -9.80 7.20 -22.73
CA LYS A 17 -10.23 7.12 -21.34
C LYS A 17 -9.03 6.76 -20.48
N LYS A 18 -8.58 7.72 -19.68
CA LYS A 18 -7.40 7.53 -18.84
C LYS A 18 -7.65 6.47 -17.78
N THR A 19 -6.70 5.58 -17.61
CA THR A 19 -6.69 4.66 -16.49
C THR A 19 -6.61 5.45 -15.19
N VAL A 20 -7.47 5.13 -14.25
CA VAL A 20 -7.49 5.76 -12.94
C VAL A 20 -6.75 4.86 -11.97
N ILE A 21 -5.68 5.38 -11.39
CA ILE A 21 -4.76 4.64 -10.53
C ILE A 21 -4.91 5.14 -9.10
N GLY A 22 -5.25 4.23 -8.20
CA GLY A 22 -5.26 4.50 -6.78
C GLY A 22 -3.96 4.00 -6.14
N VAL A 23 -3.40 4.79 -5.25
CA VAL A 23 -2.17 4.45 -4.54
C VAL A 23 -2.41 4.50 -3.04
N LEU A 24 -2.08 3.42 -2.37
CA LEU A 24 -2.06 3.33 -0.92
C LEU A 24 -0.62 3.25 -0.46
N VAL A 25 -0.30 3.96 0.61
CA VAL A 25 1.02 3.88 1.23
C VAL A 25 0.82 3.58 2.71
N GLY A 26 1.48 2.55 3.19
CA GLY A 26 1.39 2.16 4.58
C GLY A 26 2.39 1.08 4.94
N ARG A 27 2.43 0.73 6.21
CA ARG A 27 3.33 -0.32 6.69
C ARG A 27 2.64 -1.67 6.78
N PHE A 28 1.36 -1.68 7.16
CA PHE A 28 0.59 -2.91 7.34
C PHE A 28 1.32 -3.94 8.24
N GLN A 29 1.95 -3.44 9.29
CA GLN A 29 2.67 -4.26 10.29
C GLN A 29 1.69 -4.86 11.30
N VAL A 30 0.83 -5.73 10.82
CA VAL A 30 -0.25 -6.36 11.59
C VAL A 30 -0.30 -7.86 11.25
N ASP A 31 -0.81 -8.67 12.16
CA ASP A 31 -0.95 -10.12 11.93
C ASP A 31 -2.11 -10.45 10.99
N GLU A 32 -3.13 -9.62 11.00
CA GLU A 32 -4.23 -9.71 10.04
C GLU A 32 -4.77 -8.32 9.75
N LEU A 33 -5.38 -8.15 8.58
CA LEU A 33 -6.01 -6.89 8.22
C LEU A 33 -7.27 -6.70 9.07
N HIS A 34 -7.38 -5.54 9.71
CA HIS A 34 -8.59 -5.18 10.42
C HIS A 34 -9.57 -4.46 9.50
N GLU A 35 -10.78 -4.21 10.01
CA GLU A 35 -11.86 -3.62 9.22
C GLU A 35 -11.50 -2.26 8.61
N GLY A 36 -10.73 -1.43 9.32
CA GLY A 36 -10.26 -0.16 8.78
C GLY A 36 -9.37 -0.34 7.54
N HIS A 37 -8.48 -1.32 7.55
CA HIS A 37 -7.66 -1.67 6.38
C HIS A 37 -8.53 -2.14 5.21
N HIS A 38 -9.48 -3.04 5.48
CA HIS A 38 -10.38 -3.53 4.45
C HIS A 38 -11.23 -2.42 3.83
N ASN A 39 -11.76 -1.52 4.64
CA ASN A 39 -12.54 -0.39 4.16
C ASN A 39 -11.73 0.53 3.26
N LEU A 40 -10.49 0.82 3.67
CA LEU A 40 -9.57 1.66 2.89
C LEU A 40 -9.26 1.01 1.53
N ILE A 41 -8.84 -0.24 1.53
CA ILE A 41 -8.48 -0.96 0.31
C ILE A 41 -9.68 -1.10 -0.63
N LYS A 42 -10.83 -1.52 -0.11
CA LYS A 42 -12.05 -1.68 -0.90
C LYS A 42 -12.51 -0.37 -1.51
N THR A 43 -12.49 0.71 -0.73
CA THR A 43 -12.89 2.04 -1.22
C THR A 43 -12.01 2.47 -2.40
N VAL A 44 -10.71 2.25 -2.30
CA VAL A 44 -9.79 2.61 -3.39
C VAL A 44 -10.00 1.69 -4.59
N MET A 45 -10.16 0.39 -4.39
CA MET A 45 -10.41 -0.56 -5.49
C MET A 45 -11.71 -0.29 -6.24
N GLU A 46 -12.76 0.12 -5.53
CA GLU A 46 -14.06 0.43 -6.15
C GLU A 46 -14.02 1.68 -7.02
N ASN A 47 -13.12 2.60 -6.75
CA ASN A 47 -13.04 3.89 -7.43
C ASN A 47 -11.89 3.99 -8.45
N HIS A 48 -11.11 2.94 -8.62
CA HIS A 48 -9.93 2.95 -9.49
C HIS A 48 -9.80 1.68 -10.31
N ASP A 49 -9.27 1.82 -11.51
CA ASP A 49 -9.03 0.68 -12.41
C ASP A 49 -7.85 -0.16 -11.95
N LYS A 50 -6.83 0.49 -11.41
CA LYS A 50 -5.61 -0.12 -10.90
C LYS A 50 -5.29 0.41 -9.52
N VAL A 51 -4.77 -0.45 -8.65
CA VAL A 51 -4.36 -0.07 -7.30
C VAL A 51 -2.97 -0.58 -7.00
N ILE A 52 -2.12 0.33 -6.53
CA ILE A 52 -0.78 0.01 -6.04
C ILE A 52 -0.78 0.22 -4.52
N VAL A 53 -0.20 -0.73 -3.81
CA VAL A 53 0.08 -0.59 -2.38
C VAL A 53 1.59 -0.51 -2.19
N PHE A 54 2.06 0.60 -1.66
CA PHE A 54 3.45 0.75 -1.26
C PHE A 54 3.60 0.39 0.21
N LEU A 55 4.48 -0.57 0.47
CA LEU A 55 4.80 -0.99 1.83
C LEU A 55 6.11 -0.34 2.28
N GLY A 56 6.05 0.45 3.33
CA GLY A 56 7.23 1.06 3.92
C GLY A 56 8.20 -0.01 4.43
N VAL A 57 9.45 0.10 4.03
CA VAL A 57 10.50 -0.81 4.44
C VAL A 57 11.52 -0.06 5.30
N SER A 58 11.63 -0.46 6.55
CA SER A 58 12.63 0.08 7.46
C SER A 58 14.00 -0.52 7.16
N PRO A 59 15.09 0.25 7.28
CA PRO A 59 16.45 -0.31 7.21
C PRO A 59 16.73 -1.31 8.35
N ALA A 60 16.03 -1.18 9.48
CA ALA A 60 16.13 -2.13 10.60
C ALA A 60 15.07 -3.22 10.45
N LYS A 61 15.51 -4.43 10.19
CA LYS A 61 14.63 -5.59 9.99
C LYS A 61 14.31 -6.30 11.30
N GLY A 62 13.10 -6.84 11.39
CA GLY A 62 12.69 -7.64 12.52
C GLY A 62 12.67 -6.91 13.86
N THR A 63 12.48 -5.61 13.84
CA THR A 63 12.40 -4.81 15.06
C THR A 63 11.00 -4.91 15.69
N LYS A 64 10.89 -4.45 16.92
CA LYS A 64 9.61 -4.40 17.64
C LYS A 64 8.54 -3.58 16.91
N ASN A 65 8.94 -2.53 16.20
CA ASN A 65 8.02 -1.68 15.42
C ASN A 65 7.78 -2.20 14.00
N ASN A 66 8.72 -2.97 13.45
CA ASN A 66 8.64 -3.54 12.11
C ASN A 66 8.99 -5.03 12.16
N PRO A 67 8.15 -5.86 12.81
CA PRO A 67 8.44 -7.27 13.00
C PRO A 67 8.32 -8.11 11.72
N LEU A 68 7.55 -7.65 10.75
CA LEU A 68 7.33 -8.38 9.50
C LEU A 68 8.16 -7.79 8.37
N ASP A 69 8.78 -8.67 7.58
CA ASP A 69 9.46 -8.23 6.37
C ASP A 69 8.46 -7.88 5.26
N PHE A 70 8.98 -7.37 4.15
CA PHE A 70 8.15 -7.03 2.99
C PHE A 70 7.37 -8.25 2.47
N LYS A 71 8.03 -9.39 2.36
CA LYS A 71 7.41 -10.59 1.79
C LYS A 71 6.24 -11.10 2.62
N ALA A 72 6.38 -11.08 3.93
CA ALA A 72 5.29 -11.48 4.82
C ALA A 72 4.06 -10.58 4.67
N ARG A 73 4.28 -9.27 4.58
CA ARG A 73 3.20 -8.29 4.40
C ARG A 73 2.57 -8.37 3.00
N GLU A 74 3.38 -8.58 1.99
CA GLU A 74 2.93 -8.80 0.63
C GLU A 74 1.99 -10.01 0.54
N LEU A 75 2.40 -11.13 1.13
CA LEU A 75 1.58 -12.35 1.16
C LEU A 75 0.25 -12.14 1.88
N MET A 76 0.27 -11.45 3.00
CA MET A 76 -0.93 -11.12 3.76
C MET A 76 -1.94 -10.32 2.93
N LEU A 77 -1.46 -9.31 2.22
CA LEU A 77 -2.31 -8.48 1.36
C LEU A 77 -2.82 -9.23 0.14
N HIS A 78 -1.96 -10.01 -0.52
CA HIS A 78 -2.35 -10.80 -1.68
C HIS A 78 -3.33 -11.92 -1.35
N GLU A 79 -3.30 -12.45 -0.16
CA GLU A 79 -4.27 -13.46 0.29
C GLU A 79 -5.69 -12.91 0.25
N SER A 80 -5.89 -11.68 0.71
CA SER A 80 -7.20 -11.02 0.71
C SER A 80 -7.51 -10.28 -0.59
N TYR A 81 -6.49 -9.77 -1.26
CA TYR A 81 -6.62 -8.93 -2.45
C TYR A 81 -5.57 -9.27 -3.50
N PRO A 82 -5.76 -10.39 -4.23
CA PRO A 82 -4.76 -10.85 -5.20
C PRO A 82 -4.55 -9.90 -6.40
N GLY A 83 -5.50 -9.01 -6.64
CA GLY A 83 -5.39 -8.02 -7.74
C GLY A 83 -4.55 -6.79 -7.44
N LEU A 84 -4.06 -6.64 -6.21
CA LEU A 84 -3.22 -5.50 -5.86
C LEU A 84 -1.80 -5.64 -6.42
N THR A 85 -1.25 -4.52 -6.88
CA THR A 85 0.19 -4.43 -7.16
C THR A 85 0.87 -3.93 -5.90
N ILE A 86 1.81 -4.68 -5.36
CA ILE A 86 2.46 -4.37 -4.09
C ILE A 86 3.94 -4.10 -4.32
N VAL A 87 4.42 -2.95 -3.87
CA VAL A 87 5.77 -2.45 -4.13
C VAL A 87 6.40 -1.98 -2.81
N PRO A 88 7.67 -2.33 -2.55
CA PRO A 88 8.37 -1.80 -1.38
C PRO A 88 8.81 -0.35 -1.62
N ILE A 89 8.79 0.44 -0.56
CA ILE A 89 9.39 1.76 -0.56
C ILE A 89 10.22 1.93 0.70
N LYS A 90 11.49 2.31 0.53
CA LYS A 90 12.40 2.50 1.65
C LYS A 90 12.09 3.74 2.44
N ASP A 91 12.21 3.64 3.75
CA ASP A 91 12.13 4.79 4.63
C ASP A 91 13.35 5.70 4.38
N VAL A 92 13.09 6.97 4.15
CA VAL A 92 14.11 8.00 3.98
C VAL A 92 13.71 9.19 4.85
N HIS A 93 14.66 9.81 5.52
CA HIS A 93 14.38 10.93 6.42
C HIS A 93 13.99 12.22 5.71
N ASN A 94 14.30 12.35 4.44
CA ASN A 94 13.97 13.53 3.65
C ASN A 94 12.64 13.32 2.92
N ASP A 95 11.64 14.12 3.26
CA ASP A 95 10.29 13.99 2.69
C ASP A 95 10.27 14.26 1.17
N GLU A 96 11.06 15.17 0.68
CA GLU A 96 11.15 15.50 -0.74
C GLU A 96 11.76 14.34 -1.54
N GLU A 97 12.85 13.79 -1.05
CA GLU A 97 13.51 12.64 -1.67
C GLU A 97 12.62 11.40 -1.65
N TRP A 98 11.97 11.14 -0.53
CA TRP A 98 11.02 10.03 -0.40
C TRP A 98 9.85 10.18 -1.38
N SER A 99 9.30 11.38 -1.48
CA SER A 99 8.18 11.69 -2.37
C SER A 99 8.56 11.53 -3.84
N LYS A 100 9.74 11.98 -4.20
CA LYS A 100 10.28 11.82 -5.55
C LYS A 100 10.43 10.34 -5.91
N THR A 101 10.98 9.56 -5.00
CA THR A 101 11.12 8.11 -5.18
C THR A 101 9.77 7.44 -5.34
N LEU A 102 8.79 7.83 -4.54
CA LEU A 102 7.42 7.32 -4.64
C LEU A 102 6.81 7.62 -6.01
N ASP A 103 6.91 8.86 -6.46
CA ASP A 103 6.38 9.28 -7.76
C ASP A 103 7.04 8.53 -8.92
N GLU A 104 8.35 8.35 -8.86
CA GLU A 104 9.09 7.57 -9.86
C GLU A 104 8.64 6.11 -9.89
N LYS A 105 8.47 5.48 -8.75
CA LYS A 105 7.99 4.09 -8.65
C LYS A 105 6.58 3.92 -9.17
N ILE A 106 5.71 4.88 -8.93
CA ILE A 106 4.36 4.87 -9.48
C ILE A 106 4.42 4.84 -11.02
N ARG A 107 5.25 5.68 -11.60
CA ARG A 107 5.42 5.77 -13.07
C ARG A 107 6.18 4.59 -13.66
N GLU A 108 7.00 3.90 -12.90
CA GLU A 108 7.60 2.62 -13.32
C GLU A 108 6.54 1.52 -13.46
N VAL A 109 5.55 1.51 -12.58
CA VAL A 109 4.45 0.53 -12.63
C VAL A 109 3.44 0.91 -13.70
N PHE A 110 3.02 2.16 -13.73
CA PHE A 110 2.06 2.69 -14.69
C PHE A 110 2.57 4.00 -15.27
N ALA A 111 3.10 3.95 -16.48
CA ALA A 111 3.71 5.09 -17.15
C ALA A 111 2.74 6.26 -17.35
N ILE A 112 1.47 5.96 -17.61
CA ILE A 112 0.41 6.94 -17.83
C ILE A 112 -0.83 6.61 -17.01
N GLY A 113 -1.63 7.60 -16.77
CA GLY A 113 -2.88 7.48 -16.01
C GLY A 113 -3.02 8.57 -14.96
N SER A 114 -4.23 8.76 -14.50
CA SER A 114 -4.53 9.69 -13.40
C SER A 114 -4.24 9.00 -12.08
N VAL A 115 -3.43 9.62 -11.24
CA VAL A 115 -2.97 9.04 -9.96
C VAL A 115 -3.54 9.82 -8.79
N THR A 116 -4.11 9.11 -7.84
CA THR A 116 -4.54 9.67 -6.56
C THR A 116 -3.99 8.80 -5.43
N LEU A 117 -3.33 9.42 -4.45
CA LEU A 117 -2.79 8.77 -3.29
C LEU A 117 -3.78 8.85 -2.14
N TYR A 118 -3.99 7.73 -1.47
CA TYR A 118 -4.91 7.63 -0.33
C TYR A 118 -4.15 7.25 0.92
N GLY A 119 -4.46 7.91 2.00
CA GLY A 119 -3.87 7.63 3.29
C GLY A 119 -4.85 7.87 4.42
N SER A 120 -4.53 7.32 5.59
CA SER A 120 -5.24 7.60 6.82
C SER A 120 -4.70 8.87 7.47
N ARG A 121 -5.43 9.34 8.49
CA ARG A 121 -5.09 10.55 9.25
C ARG A 121 -3.65 10.57 9.77
N ASP A 122 -3.15 9.43 10.25
CA ASP A 122 -1.81 9.31 10.82
C ASP A 122 -0.79 8.73 9.83
N GLY A 123 -1.12 8.78 8.54
CA GLY A 123 -0.30 8.19 7.50
C GLY A 123 0.74 9.15 6.90
N PHE A 124 1.05 8.90 5.65
CA PHE A 124 2.13 9.59 4.93
C PHE A 124 1.76 10.98 4.39
N ILE A 125 0.47 11.30 4.30
CA ILE A 125 -0.02 12.50 3.59
C ILE A 125 0.67 13.79 4.06
N PRO A 126 0.87 14.06 5.37
CA PRO A 126 1.57 15.26 5.81
C PRO A 126 3.02 15.35 5.33
N HIS A 127 3.63 14.22 5.02
CA HIS A 127 5.03 14.12 4.58
C HIS A 127 5.20 14.09 3.07
N TYR A 128 4.11 13.89 2.35
CA TYR A 128 4.16 13.79 0.89
C TYR A 128 4.31 15.17 0.24
N LYS A 129 5.38 15.34 -0.52
CA LYS A 129 5.74 16.56 -1.27
C LYS A 129 5.79 16.33 -2.77
N GLY A 130 5.18 15.26 -3.26
CA GLY A 130 5.18 14.91 -4.67
C GLY A 130 4.12 15.64 -5.48
N GLN A 131 3.98 15.22 -6.73
CA GLN A 131 3.16 15.92 -7.73
C GLN A 131 1.73 15.39 -7.85
N PHE A 132 1.39 14.28 -7.21
CA PHE A 132 0.06 13.68 -7.35
C PHE A 132 -0.91 14.19 -6.29
N SER A 133 -2.19 14.09 -6.58
CA SER A 133 -3.26 14.45 -5.64
C SER A 133 -3.33 13.44 -4.50
N THR A 134 -3.67 13.92 -3.32
CA THR A 134 -3.84 13.10 -2.12
C THR A 134 -5.24 13.23 -1.57
N VAL A 135 -5.76 12.12 -1.01
CA VAL A 135 -7.05 12.09 -0.33
C VAL A 135 -6.86 11.41 1.01
N GLU A 136 -7.31 12.06 2.07
CA GLU A 136 -7.32 11.49 3.40
C GLU A 136 -8.63 10.72 3.62
N LEU A 137 -8.52 9.44 3.96
CA LEU A 137 -9.67 8.62 4.30
C LEU A 137 -9.69 8.35 5.80
N GLN A 138 -10.86 8.51 6.40
CA GLN A 138 -11.02 8.22 7.82
C GLN A 138 -11.24 6.73 8.03
N ALA A 139 -10.43 6.15 8.91
CA ALA A 139 -10.67 4.79 9.36
C ALA A 139 -11.85 4.78 10.33
N ARG A 140 -12.80 3.87 10.12
CA ARG A 140 -13.98 3.71 10.99
C ARG A 140 -13.63 3.20 12.40
N PHE A 141 -12.45 2.64 12.59
CA PHE A 141 -12.02 2.02 13.82
C PHE A 141 -10.79 2.70 14.40
N LYS A 142 -10.84 2.89 15.73
CA LYS A 142 -9.80 3.60 16.49
C LYS A 142 -8.63 2.72 16.93
N ILE A 143 -8.56 1.46 16.51
CA ILE A 143 -7.44 0.58 16.88
C ILE A 143 -6.19 1.06 16.13
N SER A 144 -5.20 1.54 16.88
CA SER A 144 -3.96 1.99 16.27
C SER A 144 -3.12 0.81 15.77
N GLY A 145 -2.44 1.01 14.64
CA GLY A 145 -1.48 0.03 14.15
C GLY A 145 -0.37 -0.26 15.16
N SER A 146 -0.05 0.70 16.03
CA SER A 146 0.96 0.52 17.08
C SER A 146 0.55 -0.52 18.13
N GLU A 147 -0.70 -0.55 18.54
CA GLU A 147 -1.19 -1.57 19.47
C GLU A 147 -1.17 -2.96 18.86
N ILE A 148 -1.57 -3.07 17.60
CA ILE A 148 -1.54 -4.34 16.88
C ILE A 148 -0.09 -4.80 16.68
N ARG A 149 0.83 -3.91 16.37
CA ARG A 149 2.27 -4.24 16.24
C ARG A 149 2.86 -4.78 17.53
N LYS A 150 2.51 -4.22 18.67
CA LYS A 150 2.95 -4.74 19.97
C LYS A 150 2.46 -6.17 20.20
N LYS A 151 1.20 -6.44 19.91
CA LYS A 151 0.61 -7.78 20.03
C LYS A 151 1.30 -8.75 19.07
N LEU A 152 1.55 -8.31 17.83
CA LEU A 152 2.21 -9.12 16.81
C LEU A 152 3.65 -9.49 17.21
N SER A 153 4.44 -8.54 17.70
CA SER A 153 5.80 -8.80 18.17
C SER A 153 5.84 -9.86 19.26
N ASN A 154 4.94 -9.77 20.23
CA ASN A 154 4.82 -10.75 21.31
C ASN A 154 4.41 -12.14 20.78
N LYS A 155 3.50 -12.19 19.82
CA LYS A 155 3.05 -13.44 19.21
C LYS A 155 4.15 -14.12 18.41
N VAL A 156 4.94 -13.38 17.66
CA VAL A 156 6.07 -13.92 16.87
C VAL A 156 7.08 -14.61 17.76
N ILE A 157 7.33 -14.07 18.95
CA ILE A 157 8.21 -14.69 19.94
C ILE A 157 7.59 -15.96 20.54
N ALA A 158 6.31 -15.89 20.91
CA ALA A 158 5.66 -16.91 21.72
C ALA A 158 4.87 -17.96 20.94
N ASN A 159 4.49 -17.71 19.69
CA ASN A 159 3.51 -18.49 18.97
C ASN A 159 4.06 -19.09 17.68
N LYS A 160 4.13 -20.41 17.64
CA LYS A 160 4.63 -21.19 16.47
C LYS A 160 3.77 -21.02 15.21
N HIS A 161 2.55 -20.56 15.31
CA HIS A 161 1.68 -20.35 14.14
C HIS A 161 2.27 -19.35 13.16
N PHE A 162 3.00 -18.36 13.64
CA PHE A 162 3.68 -17.39 12.81
C PHE A 162 4.87 -17.97 12.03
N ARG A 163 5.21 -19.22 12.23
CA ARG A 163 6.23 -19.92 11.44
C ARG A 163 5.69 -20.48 10.13
N HIS A 164 4.39 -20.46 9.94
CA HIS A 164 3.75 -20.93 8.72
C HIS A 164 3.44 -19.77 7.76
N GLY A 165 3.62 -20.03 6.48
CA GLY A 165 3.33 -19.06 5.44
C GLY A 165 4.22 -17.82 5.51
N MET A 166 3.59 -16.66 5.42
CA MET A 166 4.28 -15.37 5.33
C MET A 166 5.13 -15.02 6.53
N ILE A 167 4.73 -15.43 7.72
CA ILE A 167 5.47 -15.09 8.95
C ILE A 167 6.73 -15.94 9.07
N ALA A 168 6.66 -17.18 8.65
CA ALA A 168 7.83 -18.04 8.59
C ALA A 168 8.93 -17.47 7.70
N SER A 169 8.56 -16.92 6.55
CA SER A 169 9.51 -16.26 5.65
C SER A 169 10.25 -15.10 6.30
N CYS A 170 9.56 -14.29 7.08
CA CYS A 170 10.17 -13.20 7.84
C CYS A 170 11.12 -13.74 8.92
N TYR A 171 10.66 -14.71 9.67
CA TYR A 171 11.37 -15.27 10.80
C TYR A 171 12.66 -15.98 10.39
N ASP A 172 12.63 -16.74 9.31
CA ASP A 172 13.78 -17.52 8.82
C ASP A 172 14.85 -16.66 8.18
N ARG A 173 14.46 -15.59 7.48
CA ARG A 173 15.40 -14.67 6.81
C ARG A 173 16.12 -13.77 7.77
N TYR A 174 15.46 -13.37 8.82
CA TYR A 174 15.96 -12.37 9.74
C TYR A 174 15.79 -12.93 11.15
N PRO A 175 16.84 -13.60 11.69
CA PRO A 175 16.79 -14.08 13.07
C PRO A 175 16.42 -12.90 13.95
N VAL A 176 15.20 -12.92 14.41
CA VAL A 176 14.61 -11.75 15.03
C VAL A 176 14.80 -11.81 16.52
N THR A 177 15.47 -10.83 17.03
CA THR A 177 15.46 -10.50 18.44
C THR A 177 14.49 -9.35 18.63
N PHE A 178 13.34 -9.66 19.15
CA PHE A 178 12.37 -8.63 19.49
C PHE A 178 12.63 -8.07 20.86
#